data_19ce71382ea3fd2e9bae3200348ee833
#
_entry.id   19ce71382ea3fd2e9bae3200348ee833
#
_cell.length_a   1.000
_cell.length_b   1.000
_cell.length_c   1.000
_cell.angle_alpha   90.00
_cell.angle_beta   90.00
_cell.angle_gamma   90.00
#
_symmetry.space_group_name_H-M   'P 1'
#
loop_
_entity.id
_entity.type
_entity.pdbx_description
1 polymer ?
#
loop_
_entity_poly.entity_id
_entity_poly.type
_entity_poly.pdbx_seq_one_letter_code
_entity_poly.pdbx_strand_id
1 'polypeptide(L)'
;MDIGNFYLLFMNKKIINTSSAPAPIGPYSQAVFAGNLLFVSGQIALVPGTPDLVTTDITGETKQVMENIRAILSEAGLTFSNVIKTTIFLKHMSFFPIVNEVYGKYFESGFPARETVAVSGLPKDVNVEISMIAAL
;
A
#
# COMPACT_ATOMS: atom_id res chain seq x y z
N MET A 1 -18.10 22.44 -24.23
CA MET A 1 -17.87 21.30 -23.34
C MET A 1 -18.98 21.27 -22.30
N ASP A 2 -19.66 20.15 -22.17
CA ASP A 2 -20.67 19.99 -21.13
C ASP A 2 -19.99 19.86 -19.78
N ILE A 3 -20.27 20.75 -18.86
CA ILE A 3 -19.71 20.79 -17.50
C ILE A 3 -20.02 19.49 -16.76
N GLY A 4 -21.18 18.87 -17.02
CA GLY A 4 -21.54 17.58 -16.42
C GLY A 4 -20.60 16.45 -16.83
N ASN A 5 -20.22 16.37 -18.11
CA ASN A 5 -19.26 15.36 -18.60
C ASN A 5 -17.85 15.63 -18.09
N PHE A 6 -17.46 16.89 -17.95
CA PHE A 6 -16.17 17.25 -17.37
C PHE A 6 -16.08 16.79 -15.91
N TYR A 7 -17.14 17.02 -15.13
CA TYR A 7 -17.22 16.57 -13.74
C TYR A 7 -17.15 15.04 -13.63
N LEU A 8 -17.86 14.32 -14.49
CA LEU A 8 -17.85 12.86 -14.52
C LEU A 8 -16.48 12.29 -14.84
N LEU A 9 -15.73 12.91 -15.76
CA LEU A 9 -14.37 12.51 -16.11
C LEU A 9 -13.39 12.66 -14.95
N PHE A 10 -13.54 13.70 -14.13
CA PHE A 10 -12.67 13.94 -12.96
C PHE A 10 -13.12 13.19 -11.71
N MET A 11 -14.40 12.86 -11.59
CA MET A 11 -14.96 12.16 -10.44
C MET A 11 -15.03 10.65 -10.62
N ASN A 12 -14.77 10.14 -11.84
CA ASN A 12 -14.74 8.71 -12.09
C ASN A 12 -13.53 8.07 -11.40
N LYS A 13 -13.82 7.14 -10.51
CA LYS A 13 -12.80 6.29 -9.92
C LYS A 13 -12.50 5.12 -10.84
N LYS A 14 -11.24 4.73 -10.94
CA LYS A 14 -10.80 3.53 -11.63
C LYS A 14 -10.24 2.54 -10.60
N ILE A 15 -10.85 1.37 -10.52
CA ILE A 15 -10.43 0.32 -9.60
C ILE A 15 -9.24 -0.41 -10.21
N ILE A 16 -8.21 -0.66 -9.40
CA ILE A 16 -7.04 -1.46 -9.73
C ILE A 16 -7.15 -2.79 -9.00
N ASN A 17 -6.95 -3.88 -9.73
CA ASN A 17 -6.98 -5.22 -9.16
C ASN A 17 -5.93 -6.10 -9.86
N THR A 18 -5.17 -6.87 -9.09
CA THR A 18 -4.16 -7.79 -9.60
C THR A 18 -4.13 -9.06 -8.77
N SER A 19 -3.91 -10.20 -9.43
CA SER A 19 -3.71 -11.48 -8.76
C SER A 19 -2.31 -11.61 -8.14
N SER A 20 -1.40 -10.68 -8.45
CA SER A 20 -0.03 -10.66 -7.91
C SER A 20 0.05 -9.98 -6.54
N ALA A 21 -1.06 -9.52 -6.00
CA ALA A 21 -1.22 -9.03 -4.63
C ALA A 21 -2.39 -9.75 -3.97
N PRO A 22 -2.50 -9.72 -2.63
CA PRO A 22 -3.60 -10.38 -1.93
C PRO A 22 -4.96 -9.85 -2.39
N ALA A 23 -5.89 -10.75 -2.65
CA ALA A 23 -7.28 -10.39 -2.91
C ALA A 23 -7.87 -9.67 -1.68
N PRO A 24 -8.78 -8.70 -1.88
CA PRO A 24 -9.45 -8.05 -0.75
C PRO A 24 -10.20 -9.07 0.11
N ILE A 25 -10.03 -8.97 1.43
CA ILE A 25 -10.69 -9.84 2.39
C ILE A 25 -11.99 -9.21 2.94
N GLY A 26 -12.48 -8.17 2.29
CA GLY A 26 -13.69 -7.45 2.67
C GLY A 26 -14.18 -6.55 1.54
N PRO A 27 -15.15 -5.66 1.82
CA PRO A 27 -15.74 -4.80 0.79
C PRO A 27 -14.85 -3.57 0.51
N TYR A 28 -13.68 -3.80 -0.11
CA TYR A 28 -12.76 -2.74 -0.55
C TYR A 28 -11.97 -3.20 -1.78
N SER A 29 -11.38 -2.24 -2.47
CA SER A 29 -10.49 -2.48 -3.62
C SER A 29 -9.03 -2.45 -3.18
N GLN A 30 -8.16 -3.14 -3.91
CA GLN A 30 -6.71 -3.07 -3.66
C GLN A 30 -6.20 -1.63 -3.80
N ALA A 31 -6.64 -0.94 -4.86
CA ALA A 31 -6.34 0.46 -5.06
C ALA A 31 -7.37 1.12 -5.97
N VAL A 32 -7.45 2.44 -5.91
CA VAL A 32 -8.41 3.23 -6.69
C VAL A 32 -7.72 4.49 -7.20
N PHE A 33 -7.81 4.75 -8.50
CA PHE A 33 -7.49 6.06 -9.06
C PHE A 33 -8.66 7.02 -8.85
N ALA A 34 -8.33 8.24 -8.44
CA ALA A 34 -9.20 9.39 -8.47
C ALA A 34 -8.41 10.52 -9.16
N GLY A 35 -8.77 10.86 -10.41
CA GLY A 35 -7.94 11.75 -11.22
C GLY A 35 -6.55 11.14 -11.44
N ASN A 36 -5.52 11.91 -11.10
CA ASN A 36 -4.12 11.48 -11.23
C ASN A 36 -3.54 10.90 -9.93
N LEU A 37 -4.37 10.66 -8.91
CA LEU A 37 -3.93 10.09 -7.64
C LEU A 37 -4.38 8.63 -7.51
N LEU A 38 -3.48 7.77 -7.08
CA LEU A 38 -3.76 6.39 -6.75
C LEU A 38 -3.75 6.22 -5.24
N PHE A 39 -4.86 5.72 -4.70
CA PHE A 39 -4.99 5.38 -3.29
C PHE A 39 -4.85 3.87 -3.13
N VAL A 40 -3.79 3.43 -2.47
CA VAL A 40 -3.50 2.01 -2.24
C VAL A 40 -3.96 1.64 -0.84
N SER A 41 -4.85 0.65 -0.75
CA SER A 41 -5.35 0.13 0.53
C SER A 41 -4.22 -0.42 1.37
N GLY A 42 -4.37 -0.36 2.68
CA GLY A 42 -3.42 -0.93 3.63
C GLY A 42 -3.11 -2.38 3.31
N GLN A 43 -1.83 -2.69 3.12
CA GLN A 43 -1.35 -4.03 2.83
C GLN A 43 -0.72 -4.64 4.07
N ILE A 44 -1.05 -5.90 4.32
CA ILE A 44 -0.41 -6.76 5.32
C ILE A 44 0.36 -7.86 4.60
N ALA A 45 1.15 -8.63 5.33
CA ALA A 45 2.07 -9.60 4.74
C ALA A 45 1.40 -10.92 4.34
N LEU A 46 0.25 -10.85 3.68
CA LEU A 46 -0.37 -12.00 3.04
C LEU A 46 0.39 -12.39 1.79
N VAL A 47 0.60 -13.68 1.60
CA VAL A 47 1.15 -14.22 0.36
C VAL A 47 0.04 -14.28 -0.69
N PRO A 48 0.19 -13.64 -1.86
CA PRO A 48 -0.86 -13.62 -2.88
C PRO A 48 -1.36 -15.04 -3.25
N GLY A 49 -2.67 -15.18 -3.37
CA GLY A 49 -3.32 -16.45 -3.75
C GLY A 49 -3.35 -17.51 -2.65
N THR A 50 -2.94 -17.17 -1.43
CA THR A 50 -2.93 -18.09 -0.28
C THR A 50 -3.51 -17.39 0.95
N PRO A 51 -3.91 -18.15 2.00
CA PRO A 51 -4.26 -17.57 3.29
C PRO A 51 -3.05 -17.34 4.21
N ASP A 52 -1.83 -17.58 3.71
CA ASP A 52 -0.62 -17.59 4.53
C ASP A 52 -0.10 -16.19 4.78
N LEU A 53 0.39 -15.96 6.01
CA LEU A 53 1.05 -14.72 6.44
C LEU A 53 2.55 -14.94 6.60
N VAL A 54 3.35 -13.94 6.22
CA VAL A 54 4.79 -13.92 6.50
C VAL A 54 4.99 -13.07 7.75
N THR A 55 4.99 -13.69 8.92
CA THR A 55 5.10 -13.01 10.23
C THR A 55 6.17 -13.60 11.14
N THR A 56 7.09 -14.42 10.60
CA THR A 56 8.16 -15.07 11.37
C THR A 56 9.21 -14.08 11.87
N ASP A 57 9.48 -13.02 11.10
CA ASP A 57 10.34 -11.91 11.52
C ASP A 57 9.86 -10.61 10.86
N ILE A 58 10.21 -9.48 11.46
CA ILE A 58 9.76 -8.16 11.00
C ILE A 58 10.36 -7.79 9.64
N THR A 59 11.58 -8.21 9.36
CA THR A 59 12.22 -7.97 8.06
C THR A 59 11.44 -8.64 6.93
N GLY A 60 11.14 -9.92 7.07
CA GLY A 60 10.38 -10.68 6.07
C GLY A 60 8.95 -10.19 5.93
N GLU A 61 8.31 -9.86 7.04
CA GLU A 61 6.95 -9.32 7.05
C GLU A 61 6.89 -7.99 6.28
N THR A 62 7.80 -7.08 6.57
CA THR A 62 7.86 -5.77 5.89
C THR A 62 8.15 -5.92 4.40
N LYS A 63 9.06 -6.83 4.02
CA LYS A 63 9.32 -7.13 2.62
C LYS A 63 8.07 -7.61 1.89
N GLN A 64 7.33 -8.54 2.48
CA GLN A 64 6.11 -9.05 1.85
C GLN A 64 5.08 -7.94 1.67
N VAL A 65 4.91 -7.07 2.65
CA VAL A 65 4.03 -5.90 2.55
C VAL A 65 4.45 -5.02 1.37
N MET A 66 5.72 -4.70 1.26
CA MET A 66 6.24 -3.83 0.19
C MET A 66 6.13 -4.50 -1.18
N GLU A 67 6.36 -5.82 -1.29
CA GLU A 67 6.18 -6.53 -2.55
C GLU A 67 4.70 -6.57 -2.98
N ASN A 68 3.77 -6.69 -2.04
CA ASN A 68 2.35 -6.61 -2.34
C ASN A 68 1.99 -5.21 -2.89
N ILE A 69 2.53 -4.16 -2.29
CA ILE A 69 2.33 -2.78 -2.79
C ILE A 69 2.97 -2.62 -4.16
N ARG A 70 4.18 -3.14 -4.38
CA ARG A 70 4.85 -3.10 -5.69
C ARG A 70 3.98 -3.69 -6.79
N ALA A 71 3.36 -4.84 -6.53
CA ALA A 71 2.48 -5.50 -7.50
C ALA A 71 1.26 -4.63 -7.84
N ILE A 72 0.67 -3.98 -6.85
CA ILE A 72 -0.48 -3.09 -7.06
C ILE A 72 -0.05 -1.85 -7.86
N LEU A 73 1.06 -1.23 -7.50
CA LEU A 73 1.60 -0.08 -8.26
C LEU A 73 1.88 -0.47 -9.70
N SER A 74 2.51 -1.62 -9.92
CA SER A 74 2.84 -2.14 -11.27
C SER A 74 1.59 -2.34 -12.11
N GLU A 75 0.52 -2.89 -11.56
CA GLU A 75 -0.76 -3.04 -12.25
C GLU A 75 -1.34 -1.69 -12.66
N ALA A 76 -1.11 -0.66 -11.87
CA ALA A 76 -1.53 0.72 -12.16
C ALA A 76 -0.58 1.43 -13.13
N GLY A 77 0.51 0.79 -13.58
CA GLY A 77 1.53 1.39 -14.44
C GLY A 77 2.49 2.31 -13.70
N LEU A 78 2.62 2.16 -12.38
CA LEU A 78 3.42 3.02 -11.51
C LEU A 78 4.55 2.22 -10.83
N THR A 79 5.47 2.96 -10.22
CA THR A 79 6.53 2.42 -9.37
C THR A 79 6.58 3.17 -8.05
N PHE A 80 7.46 2.78 -7.14
CA PHE A 80 7.65 3.49 -5.88
C PHE A 80 8.07 4.96 -6.08
N SER A 81 8.67 5.30 -7.22
CA SER A 81 9.02 6.70 -7.52
C SER A 81 7.81 7.61 -7.68
N ASN A 82 6.63 7.04 -7.90
CA ASN A 82 5.36 7.78 -7.99
C ASN A 82 4.70 7.99 -6.62
N VAL A 83 5.18 7.33 -5.56
CA VAL A 83 4.57 7.43 -4.23
C VAL A 83 4.89 8.78 -3.61
N ILE A 84 3.85 9.48 -3.15
CA ILE A 84 3.97 10.80 -2.53
C ILE A 84 3.66 10.78 -1.04
N LYS A 85 2.93 9.76 -0.56
CA LYS A 85 2.56 9.64 0.85
C LYS A 85 2.52 8.18 1.26
N THR A 86 3.08 7.88 2.41
CA THR A 86 3.05 6.58 3.06
C THR A 86 2.51 6.71 4.47
N THR A 87 1.68 5.76 4.89
CA THR A 87 1.29 5.60 6.29
C THR A 87 1.67 4.21 6.74
N ILE A 88 2.46 4.12 7.82
CA ILE A 88 2.90 2.86 8.42
C ILE A 88 2.21 2.70 9.77
N PHE A 89 1.48 1.59 9.93
CA PHE A 89 0.87 1.18 11.18
C PHE A 89 1.64 0.00 11.75
N LEU A 90 2.04 0.10 13.02
CA LEU A 90 2.81 -0.93 13.71
C LEU A 90 2.05 -1.46 14.92
N LYS A 91 2.20 -2.75 15.20
CA LYS A 91 1.71 -3.33 16.44
C LYS A 91 2.48 -2.77 17.64
N HIS A 92 3.79 -2.57 17.50
CA HIS A 92 4.68 -2.00 18.53
C HIS A 92 5.69 -1.06 17.90
N MET A 93 5.94 0.08 18.52
CA MET A 93 6.97 1.04 18.05
C MET A 93 8.39 0.48 18.10
N SER A 94 8.63 -0.58 18.88
CA SER A 94 9.93 -1.25 18.90
C SER A 94 10.32 -1.85 17.54
N PHE A 95 9.34 -2.07 16.64
CA PHE A 95 9.61 -2.56 15.27
C PHE A 95 10.09 -1.47 14.32
N PHE A 96 9.97 -0.20 14.71
CA PHE A 96 10.27 0.96 13.86
C PHE A 96 11.65 0.89 13.18
N PRO A 97 12.76 0.62 13.90
CA PRO A 97 14.08 0.62 13.26
C PRO A 97 14.22 -0.41 12.13
N ILE A 98 13.69 -1.62 12.31
CA ILE A 98 13.76 -2.68 11.31
C ILE A 98 12.87 -2.37 10.12
N VAL A 99 11.63 -1.96 10.38
CA VAL A 99 10.67 -1.58 9.33
C VAL A 99 11.25 -0.42 8.50
N ASN A 100 11.82 0.56 9.16
CA ASN A 100 12.41 1.73 8.52
C ASN A 100 13.55 1.36 7.58
N GLU A 101 14.40 0.43 7.99
CA GLU A 101 15.51 -0.06 7.18
C GLU A 101 15.02 -0.77 5.92
N VAL A 102 14.08 -1.70 6.05
CA VAL A 102 13.51 -2.44 4.91
C VAL A 102 12.78 -1.49 3.97
N TYR A 103 11.90 -0.65 4.51
CA TYR A 103 11.14 0.32 3.75
C TYR A 103 12.05 1.24 2.92
N GLY A 104 13.12 1.76 3.52
CA GLY A 104 14.02 2.70 2.86
C GLY A 104 14.71 2.13 1.63
N LYS A 105 14.91 0.82 1.55
CA LYS A 105 15.55 0.16 0.42
C LYS A 105 14.69 0.17 -0.86
N TYR A 106 13.40 0.46 -0.74
CA TYR A 106 12.50 0.52 -1.90
C TYR A 106 12.51 1.87 -2.60
N PHE A 107 13.21 2.85 -2.05
CA PHE A 107 13.31 4.20 -2.60
C PHE A 107 14.78 4.55 -2.86
N GLU A 108 15.07 5.09 -4.04
CA GLU A 108 16.44 5.55 -4.38
C GLU A 108 16.67 6.95 -3.83
N SER A 109 15.72 7.86 -4.07
CA SER A 109 15.75 9.23 -3.61
C SER A 109 14.33 9.78 -3.66
N GLY A 110 14.11 11.00 -3.14
CA GLY A 110 12.80 11.61 -3.18
C GLY A 110 11.79 10.84 -2.33
N PHE A 111 12.13 10.56 -1.07
CA PHE A 111 11.24 9.85 -0.17
C PHE A 111 9.87 10.52 -0.08
N PRO A 112 8.77 9.75 -0.04
CA PRO A 112 7.44 10.30 0.17
C PRO A 112 7.30 10.90 1.58
N ALA A 113 6.30 11.78 1.74
CA ALA A 113 5.86 12.17 3.07
C ALA A 113 5.36 10.94 3.82
N ARG A 114 5.57 10.86 5.13
CA ARG A 114 5.22 9.66 5.91
C ARG A 114 4.90 10.00 7.35
N GLU A 115 3.95 9.25 7.94
CA GLU A 115 3.86 9.07 9.37
C GLU A 115 3.93 7.58 9.71
N THR A 116 4.41 7.28 10.91
CA THR A 116 4.48 5.94 11.48
C THR A 116 3.92 5.97 12.88
N VAL A 117 2.93 5.12 13.16
CA VAL A 117 2.25 5.07 14.45
C VAL A 117 2.07 3.63 14.91
N ALA A 118 2.11 3.41 16.21
CA ALA A 118 1.65 2.17 16.81
C ALA A 118 0.14 2.25 17.04
N VAL A 119 -0.55 1.14 16.82
CA VAL A 119 -2.01 1.06 16.92
C VAL A 119 -2.42 -0.03 17.89
N SER A 120 -3.68 -0.01 18.32
CA SER A 120 -4.21 -0.99 19.29
C SER A 120 -4.26 -2.40 18.72
N GLY A 121 -4.40 -2.56 17.42
CA GLY A 121 -4.43 -3.85 16.75
C GLY A 121 -4.45 -3.69 15.24
N LEU A 122 -4.08 -4.76 14.56
CA LEU A 122 -4.06 -4.82 13.10
C LEU A 122 -4.82 -6.07 12.62
N PRO A 123 -5.32 -6.07 11.36
CA PRO A 123 -6.01 -7.24 10.82
C PRO A 123 -5.16 -8.49 10.94
N LYS A 124 -5.79 -9.61 11.29
CA LYS A 124 -5.12 -10.92 11.45
C LYS A 124 -3.95 -10.89 12.43
N ASP A 125 -3.95 -9.92 13.35
CA ASP A 125 -2.93 -9.77 14.39
C ASP A 125 -1.49 -9.64 13.82
N VAL A 126 -1.35 -9.06 12.64
CA VAL A 126 -0.05 -8.79 12.03
C VAL A 126 0.70 -7.68 12.77
N ASN A 127 1.98 -7.51 12.46
CA ASN A 127 2.84 -6.52 13.11
C ASN A 127 2.96 -5.22 12.33
N VAL A 128 2.76 -5.29 10.98
CA VAL A 128 2.99 -4.17 10.07
C VAL A 128 1.85 -4.08 9.07
N GLU A 129 1.33 -2.86 8.85
CA GLU A 129 0.41 -2.55 7.76
C GLU A 129 0.85 -1.23 7.13
N ILE A 130 0.89 -1.16 5.80
CA ILE A 130 1.32 0.03 5.07
C ILE A 130 0.31 0.37 3.99
N SER A 131 -0.06 1.66 3.91
CA SER A 131 -0.85 2.23 2.83
C SER A 131 -0.09 3.35 2.15
N MET A 132 -0.43 3.64 0.89
CA MET A 132 0.28 4.65 0.10
C MET A 132 -0.68 5.44 -0.77
N ILE A 133 -0.25 6.67 -1.09
CA ILE A 133 -0.85 7.49 -2.14
C ILE A 133 0.24 7.75 -3.17
N ALA A 134 -0.06 7.49 -4.44
CA ALA A 134 0.85 7.72 -5.55
C ALA A 134 0.24 8.70 -6.54
N ALA A 135 1.07 9.33 -7.35
CA ALA A 135 0.64 10.29 -8.36
C ALA A 135 1.24 9.93 -9.72
N LEU A 136 0.42 10.10 -10.78
CA LEU A 136 0.88 9.97 -12.15
C LEU A 136 1.93 11.01 -12.50
#